data_12eefb45de68c2e6f9ed9821db5e06d3
#
_entry.id   12eefb45de68c2e6f9ed9821db5e06d3
#
_cell.length_a   1.000
_cell.length_b   1.000
_cell.length_c   1.000
_cell.angle_alpha   90.00
_cell.angle_beta   90.00
_cell.angle_gamma   90.00
#
_symmetry.space_group_name_H-M   'P 1'
#
loop_
_entity.id
_entity.type
_entity.pdbx_description
1 polymer ?
#
loop_
_entity_poly.entity_id
_entity_poly.type
_entity_poly.pdbx_seq_one_letter_code
_entity_poly.pdbx_strand_id
1 'polypeptide(L)'
;MTKTSRAPRTAAGRGATAPAPRNASPGEAAAPVLHPRALNRATLARQLLLRRSPLSAKAAATHLLGLQAQNVQPPYFALAARLEGFAPEHLSVLMADREVVRIVTLRSTLHTHTAEDCLSLRPLVQPARDRELGVFRTGLAGVDLDRLTALARDLVEAEPRTMKQLREALLAEWPHADPGALAVAARCRLPLVQVTPRGLWGRSGQVALTTAERWLGRAAGPAPAPEETVLRYLAAFGPASVKDMQTWAGLTRLKDAFERLRPRLLAFRDHKGVELFDLPDAPRPDPDTPAPPRFLPEYDNLLLSHADRTRVVPAGLKGRSRQGNQAYRTLLVDGFLAGVWTLEEGALVIEPFGTLGKAQRQEVTAEGERMLAVMYPEAAHDIRFGTVVRR
;
A
#
# COMPACT_ATOMS: atom_id res chain seq x y z
N MET A 1 68.06 -52.22 1.09
CA MET A 1 68.03 -53.30 2.08
C MET A 1 67.12 -52.81 3.19
N THR A 2 66.05 -53.34 3.62
CA THR A 2 65.37 -54.64 3.50
C THR A 2 63.84 -54.35 3.64
N LYS A 3 63.04 -54.98 2.79
CA LYS A 3 61.59 -55.08 2.91
C LYS A 3 61.20 -55.88 4.16
N THR A 4 60.14 -55.43 4.84
CA THR A 4 59.29 -56.35 5.60
C THR A 4 57.85 -56.01 5.42
N SER A 5 57.18 -56.96 4.80
CA SER A 5 55.75 -57.13 4.55
C SER A 5 54.98 -57.34 5.87
N ARG A 6 53.78 -56.74 5.97
CA ARG A 6 52.80 -57.20 6.97
C ARG A 6 51.37 -57.15 6.34
N ALA A 7 50.76 -58.30 6.39
CA ALA A 7 49.47 -58.66 5.80
C ALA A 7 48.26 -57.92 6.48
N PRO A 8 47.08 -57.90 5.84
CA PRO A 8 45.92 -57.12 6.28
C PRO A 8 45.10 -57.86 7.34
N ARG A 9 44.61 -57.10 8.32
CA ARG A 9 43.62 -57.57 9.30
C ARG A 9 42.23 -57.17 8.79
N THR A 10 41.37 -58.14 8.56
CA THR A 10 39.91 -58.02 8.34
C THR A 10 39.27 -57.40 9.58
N ALA A 11 38.58 -56.32 9.40
CA ALA A 11 37.66 -55.71 10.38
C ALA A 11 36.20 -55.91 9.89
N ALA A 12 35.44 -56.58 10.75
CA ALA A 12 34.05 -56.95 10.58
C ALA A 12 33.16 -55.68 10.45
N GLY A 13 32.28 -55.67 9.44
CA GLY A 13 31.27 -54.64 9.21
C GLY A 13 30.22 -54.61 10.33
N ARG A 14 30.02 -53.45 10.90
CA ARG A 14 28.80 -53.12 11.64
C ARG A 14 27.86 -52.44 10.67
N GLY A 15 26.74 -53.11 10.36
CA GLY A 15 25.67 -52.53 9.56
C GLY A 15 25.04 -51.33 10.26
N ALA A 16 25.19 -50.20 9.64
CA ALA A 16 24.38 -49.01 10.00
C ALA A 16 23.01 -49.18 9.36
N THR A 17 22.01 -49.52 10.16
CA THR A 17 20.59 -49.45 9.77
C THR A 17 20.23 -47.98 9.50
N ALA A 18 19.85 -47.69 8.27
CA ALA A 18 19.23 -46.39 7.89
C ALA A 18 17.99 -46.16 8.75
N PRO A 19 17.73 -44.92 9.24
CA PRO A 19 16.52 -44.63 9.96
C PRO A 19 15.32 -44.77 9.00
N ALA A 20 14.29 -45.50 9.45
CA ALA A 20 13.01 -45.66 8.74
C ALA A 20 12.38 -44.29 8.46
N PRO A 21 11.70 -44.13 7.32
CA PRO A 21 10.98 -42.90 7.02
C PRO A 21 9.94 -42.64 8.12
N ARG A 22 9.98 -41.45 8.72
CA ARG A 22 8.95 -41.01 9.68
C ARG A 22 7.62 -41.05 8.96
N ASN A 23 6.72 -41.88 9.46
CA ASN A 23 5.33 -41.90 9.02
C ASN A 23 4.77 -40.50 9.14
N ALA A 24 4.40 -39.93 8.01
CA ALA A 24 3.52 -38.75 7.95
C ALA A 24 2.19 -39.14 8.61
N SER A 25 1.73 -38.36 9.56
CA SER A 25 0.44 -38.53 10.19
C SER A 25 -0.66 -38.50 9.11
N PRO A 26 -1.65 -39.41 9.15
CA PRO A 26 -2.75 -39.42 8.17
C PRO A 26 -3.63 -38.21 8.42
N GLY A 27 -3.74 -37.28 7.42
CA GLY A 27 -4.89 -36.41 7.31
C GLY A 27 -4.72 -34.91 7.35
N GLU A 28 -3.59 -34.31 6.95
CA GLU A 28 -3.61 -32.90 6.56
C GLU A 28 -3.85 -32.85 5.04
N ALA A 29 -5.12 -32.64 4.65
CA ALA A 29 -5.44 -32.41 3.24
C ALA A 29 -4.59 -31.23 2.74
N ALA A 30 -3.88 -31.41 1.64
CA ALA A 30 -3.04 -30.35 1.07
C ALA A 30 -3.88 -29.09 0.87
N ALA A 31 -3.38 -27.96 1.36
CA ALA A 31 -4.11 -26.69 1.25
C ALA A 31 -4.47 -26.40 -0.22
N PRO A 32 -5.71 -25.98 -0.52
CA PRO A 32 -6.17 -25.74 -1.89
C PRO A 32 -5.29 -24.74 -2.62
N VAL A 33 -5.08 -24.97 -3.93
CA VAL A 33 -4.27 -24.08 -4.78
C VAL A 33 -5.15 -23.01 -5.43
N LEU A 34 -4.78 -21.76 -5.26
CA LEU A 34 -5.42 -20.63 -5.92
C LEU A 34 -4.55 -20.13 -7.09
N HIS A 35 -5.09 -20.24 -8.30
CA HIS A 35 -4.45 -19.74 -9.50
C HIS A 35 -4.53 -18.21 -9.61
N PRO A 36 -3.70 -17.56 -10.43
CA PRO A 36 -3.64 -16.09 -10.52
C PRO A 36 -4.99 -15.43 -10.79
N ARG A 37 -5.88 -16.03 -11.62
CA ARG A 37 -7.19 -15.46 -11.92
C ARG A 37 -8.14 -15.54 -10.71
N ALA A 38 -8.11 -16.63 -9.93
CA ALA A 38 -8.86 -16.74 -8.68
C ALA A 38 -8.38 -15.70 -7.65
N LEU A 39 -7.06 -15.54 -7.49
CA LEU A 39 -6.47 -14.51 -6.63
C LEU A 39 -6.82 -13.10 -7.10
N ASN A 40 -6.84 -12.86 -8.43
CA ASN A 40 -7.29 -11.60 -9.02
C ASN A 40 -8.72 -11.28 -8.60
N ARG A 41 -9.66 -12.17 -8.83
CA ARG A 41 -11.08 -11.97 -8.52
C ARG A 41 -11.33 -11.75 -7.02
N ALA A 42 -10.69 -12.54 -6.15
CA ALA A 42 -10.77 -12.35 -4.71
C ALA A 42 -10.24 -10.97 -4.28
N THR A 43 -9.10 -10.55 -4.81
CA THR A 43 -8.52 -9.23 -4.51
C THR A 43 -9.39 -8.09 -5.03
N LEU A 44 -9.87 -8.17 -6.28
CA LEU A 44 -10.73 -7.12 -6.87
C LEU A 44 -12.06 -6.98 -6.13
N ALA A 45 -12.67 -8.09 -5.69
CA ALA A 45 -13.90 -8.05 -4.90
C ALA A 45 -13.70 -7.24 -3.61
N ARG A 46 -12.63 -7.53 -2.86
CA ARG A 46 -12.28 -6.85 -1.61
C ARG A 46 -11.81 -5.41 -1.81
N GLN A 47 -11.22 -5.13 -2.97
CA GLN A 47 -10.83 -3.78 -3.36
C GLN A 47 -12.00 -2.97 -3.95
N LEU A 48 -13.24 -3.49 -3.92
CA LEU A 48 -14.45 -2.85 -4.44
C LEU A 48 -14.34 -2.50 -5.93
N LEU A 49 -13.59 -3.30 -6.71
CA LEU A 49 -13.28 -3.05 -8.12
C LEU A 49 -14.04 -3.98 -9.09
N LEU A 50 -14.51 -5.16 -8.64
CA LEU A 50 -15.43 -5.97 -9.45
C LEU A 50 -16.78 -5.29 -9.62
N ARG A 51 -17.32 -4.79 -8.52
CA ARG A 51 -18.53 -3.98 -8.48
C ARG A 51 -18.27 -2.81 -7.54
N ARG A 52 -18.75 -1.62 -7.93
CA ARG A 52 -18.72 -0.46 -7.04
C ARG A 52 -19.58 -0.71 -5.82
N SER A 53 -19.19 -0.09 -4.74
CA SER A 53 -19.83 -0.26 -3.43
C SER A 53 -20.66 0.98 -3.09
N PRO A 54 -21.81 0.81 -2.41
CA PRO A 54 -22.59 1.92 -1.86
C PRO A 54 -21.99 2.50 -0.56
N LEU A 55 -20.81 2.06 -0.14
CA LEU A 55 -20.14 2.59 1.05
C LEU A 55 -19.88 4.10 0.92
N SER A 56 -19.91 4.79 2.06
CA SER A 56 -19.41 6.17 2.13
C SER A 56 -17.90 6.25 1.85
N ALA A 57 -17.41 7.43 1.45
CA ALA A 57 -15.98 7.67 1.26
C ALA A 57 -15.16 7.35 2.52
N LYS A 58 -15.68 7.68 3.73
CA LYS A 58 -15.04 7.36 5.01
C LYS A 58 -14.98 5.85 5.23
N ALA A 59 -16.10 5.14 5.05
CA ALA A 59 -16.16 3.70 5.23
C ALA A 59 -15.24 2.95 4.24
N ALA A 60 -15.17 3.40 3.00
CA ALA A 60 -14.25 2.85 2.00
C ALA A 60 -12.78 3.11 2.35
N ALA A 61 -12.42 4.32 2.82
CA ALA A 61 -11.07 4.62 3.28
C ALA A 61 -10.66 3.76 4.49
N THR A 62 -11.58 3.51 5.42
CA THR A 62 -11.38 2.59 6.56
C THR A 62 -11.16 1.14 6.08
N HIS A 63 -12.04 0.65 5.19
CA HIS A 63 -11.95 -0.70 4.65
C HIS A 63 -10.63 -0.94 3.90
N LEU A 64 -10.20 0.03 3.11
CA LEU A 64 -8.97 -0.02 2.30
C LEU A 64 -7.69 0.28 3.11
N LEU A 65 -7.80 0.52 4.43
CA LEU A 65 -6.68 0.89 5.31
C LEU A 65 -5.92 2.13 4.81
N GLY A 66 -6.67 3.08 4.28
CA GLY A 66 -6.16 4.32 3.69
C GLY A 66 -5.82 4.23 2.21
N LEU A 67 -5.50 5.38 1.63
CA LEU A 67 -5.20 5.55 0.21
C LEU A 67 -3.87 6.31 0.07
N GLN A 68 -2.93 5.82 -0.74
CA GLN A 68 -1.68 6.53 -0.95
C GLN A 68 -1.94 7.88 -1.62
N ALA A 69 -1.28 8.94 -1.13
CA ALA A 69 -1.63 10.32 -1.41
C ALA A 69 -0.41 11.21 -1.68
N GLN A 70 0.60 10.68 -2.42
CA GLN A 70 1.79 11.46 -2.78
C GLN A 70 1.42 12.75 -3.51
N ASN A 71 0.43 12.68 -4.40
CA ASN A 71 -0.26 13.81 -4.99
C ASN A 71 -1.63 13.99 -4.31
N VAL A 72 -2.32 15.09 -4.62
CA VAL A 72 -3.64 15.40 -4.05
C VAL A 72 -4.74 14.55 -4.68
N GLN A 73 -4.71 14.38 -5.99
CA GLN A 73 -5.79 13.75 -6.76
C GLN A 73 -5.97 12.23 -6.60
N PRO A 74 -4.91 11.40 -6.41
CA PRO A 74 -5.02 9.95 -6.38
C PRO A 74 -6.11 9.39 -5.46
N PRO A 75 -6.29 9.84 -4.21
CA PRO A 75 -7.37 9.34 -3.35
C PRO A 75 -8.77 9.54 -3.93
N TYR A 76 -8.99 10.64 -4.63
CA TYR A 76 -10.28 10.95 -5.27
C TYR A 76 -10.58 9.99 -6.42
N PHE A 77 -9.63 9.79 -7.33
CA PHE A 77 -9.78 8.81 -8.42
C PHE A 77 -9.89 7.37 -7.90
N ALA A 78 -9.16 7.04 -6.83
CA ALA A 78 -9.26 5.73 -6.19
C ALA A 78 -10.68 5.45 -5.67
N LEU A 79 -11.33 6.44 -5.04
CA LEU A 79 -12.71 6.34 -4.56
C LEU A 79 -13.71 6.34 -5.72
N ALA A 80 -13.53 7.18 -6.74
CA ALA A 80 -14.39 7.21 -7.93
C ALA A 80 -14.40 5.87 -8.69
N ALA A 81 -13.28 5.15 -8.71
CA ALA A 81 -13.20 3.80 -9.30
C ALA A 81 -13.99 2.74 -8.50
N ARG A 82 -14.24 2.97 -7.19
CA ARG A 82 -14.73 1.99 -6.22
C ARG A 82 -16.13 2.22 -5.70
N LEU A 83 -16.62 3.45 -5.73
CA LEU A 83 -17.88 3.83 -5.08
C LEU A 83 -18.97 4.17 -6.09
N GLU A 84 -20.20 3.82 -5.73
CA GLU A 84 -21.41 4.31 -6.36
C GLU A 84 -21.68 5.74 -5.86
N GLY A 85 -22.16 6.64 -6.74
CA GLY A 85 -22.56 7.99 -6.35
C GLY A 85 -21.46 8.84 -5.69
N PHE A 86 -20.19 8.53 -5.91
CA PHE A 86 -19.08 9.34 -5.39
C PHE A 86 -19.03 10.71 -6.08
N ALA A 87 -18.76 11.74 -5.27
CA ALA A 87 -18.37 13.06 -5.74
C ALA A 87 -17.10 13.51 -4.99
N PRO A 88 -16.21 14.29 -5.63
CA PRO A 88 -14.98 14.75 -4.97
C PRO A 88 -15.22 15.50 -3.66
N GLU A 89 -16.33 16.20 -3.54
CA GLU A 89 -16.76 16.93 -2.34
C GLU A 89 -16.88 16.01 -1.12
N HIS A 90 -17.29 14.75 -1.30
CA HIS A 90 -17.44 13.80 -0.20
C HIS A 90 -16.14 13.59 0.57
N LEU A 91 -14.99 13.48 -0.13
CA LEU A 91 -13.70 13.37 0.53
C LEU A 91 -13.18 14.72 1.03
N SER A 92 -13.45 15.80 0.30
CA SER A 92 -13.03 17.16 0.70
C SER A 92 -13.68 17.60 2.00
N VAL A 93 -14.98 17.34 2.18
CA VAL A 93 -15.72 17.64 3.43
C VAL A 93 -15.11 16.84 4.60
N LEU A 94 -14.88 15.54 4.43
CA LEU A 94 -14.24 14.72 5.47
C LEU A 94 -12.84 15.24 5.86
N MET A 95 -12.08 15.80 4.91
CA MET A 95 -10.79 16.42 5.22
C MET A 95 -10.95 17.75 5.94
N ALA A 96 -11.90 18.60 5.52
CA ALA A 96 -12.19 19.89 6.15
C ALA A 96 -12.65 19.69 7.60
N ASP A 97 -13.50 18.68 7.84
CA ASP A 97 -14.03 18.31 9.16
C ASP A 97 -13.04 17.50 10.00
N ARG A 98 -11.84 17.24 9.48
CA ARG A 98 -10.78 16.46 10.15
C ARG A 98 -11.14 15.00 10.44
N GLU A 99 -12.15 14.46 9.78
CA GLU A 99 -12.50 13.04 9.85
C GLU A 99 -11.55 12.17 9.03
N VAL A 100 -10.89 12.79 8.05
CA VAL A 100 -9.86 12.19 7.21
C VAL A 100 -8.66 13.12 7.16
N VAL A 101 -7.47 12.56 7.26
CA VAL A 101 -6.22 13.32 7.31
C VAL A 101 -5.16 12.74 6.36
N ARG A 102 -4.19 13.57 6.01
CA ARG A 102 -3.03 13.19 5.18
C ARG A 102 -1.79 13.11 6.06
N ILE A 103 -1.21 11.92 6.20
CA ILE A 103 -0.07 11.64 7.08
C ILE A 103 0.87 10.60 6.45
N VAL A 104 2.14 10.65 6.82
CA VAL A 104 3.13 9.63 6.44
C VAL A 104 3.01 8.40 7.34
N THR A 105 2.72 7.24 6.73
CA THR A 105 2.51 5.96 7.42
C THR A 105 3.19 4.81 6.68
N LEU A 106 2.41 3.95 6.02
CA LEU A 106 2.84 2.72 5.36
C LEU A 106 3.96 2.98 4.35
N ARG A 107 5.01 2.13 4.35
CA ARG A 107 6.18 2.26 3.47
C ARG A 107 6.87 3.64 3.52
N SER A 108 6.68 4.41 4.60
CA SER A 108 7.19 5.79 4.71
C SER A 108 6.67 6.74 3.61
N THR A 109 5.46 6.50 3.11
CA THR A 109 4.80 7.34 2.10
C THR A 109 3.55 8.03 2.65
N LEU A 110 3.16 9.13 2.01
CA LEU A 110 1.99 9.90 2.40
C LEU A 110 0.71 9.15 2.06
N HIS A 111 -0.20 9.05 3.02
CA HIS A 111 -1.51 8.41 2.88
C HIS A 111 -2.63 9.32 3.38
N THR A 112 -3.80 9.11 2.83
CA THR A 112 -5.08 9.62 3.35
C THR A 112 -5.69 8.52 4.20
N HIS A 113 -5.87 8.78 5.51
CA HIS A 113 -6.48 7.88 6.48
C HIS A 113 -7.66 8.55 7.17
N THR A 114 -8.59 7.75 7.70
CA THR A 114 -9.52 8.27 8.70
C THR A 114 -8.75 8.72 9.95
N ALA A 115 -9.35 9.59 10.75
CA ALA A 115 -8.74 10.06 12.00
C ALA A 115 -8.40 8.90 12.95
N GLU A 116 -9.27 7.88 13.01
CA GLU A 116 -9.08 6.66 13.78
C GLU A 116 -7.85 5.87 13.31
N ASP A 117 -7.77 5.63 12.00
CA ASP A 117 -6.65 4.90 11.41
C ASP A 117 -5.33 5.69 11.46
N CYS A 118 -5.39 7.01 11.36
CA CYS A 118 -4.23 7.87 11.59
C CYS A 118 -3.62 7.63 12.97
N LEU A 119 -4.46 7.65 14.01
CA LEU A 119 -4.02 7.50 15.40
C LEU A 119 -3.55 6.07 15.74
N SER A 120 -4.09 5.06 15.07
CA SER A 120 -3.72 3.66 15.30
C SER A 120 -2.55 3.18 14.42
N LEU A 121 -2.58 3.46 13.12
CA LEU A 121 -1.54 2.96 12.20
C LEU A 121 -0.22 3.72 12.31
N ARG A 122 -0.23 5.00 12.69
CA ARG A 122 1.02 5.77 12.82
C ARG A 122 1.94 5.20 13.91
N PRO A 123 1.48 4.85 15.13
CA PRO A 123 2.31 4.13 16.10
C PRO A 123 2.77 2.76 15.62
N LEU A 124 1.91 1.99 14.94
CA LEU A 124 2.25 0.67 14.42
C LEU A 124 3.44 0.69 13.46
N VAL A 125 3.56 1.74 12.63
CA VAL A 125 4.64 1.86 11.66
C VAL A 125 5.89 2.56 12.21
N GLN A 126 5.92 2.96 13.49
CA GLN A 126 7.07 3.63 14.09
C GLN A 126 8.39 2.88 13.87
N PRO A 127 8.48 1.52 14.00
CA PRO A 127 9.72 0.80 13.73
C PRO A 127 10.26 0.99 12.30
N ALA A 128 9.40 1.24 11.33
CA ALA A 128 9.82 1.56 9.97
C ALA A 128 10.36 2.99 9.87
N ARG A 129 9.76 3.93 10.61
CA ARG A 129 10.21 5.32 10.71
C ARG A 129 11.59 5.42 11.41
N ASP A 130 11.80 4.61 12.44
CA ASP A 130 13.09 4.55 13.15
C ASP A 130 14.21 4.01 12.25
N ARG A 131 13.90 3.00 11.41
CA ARG A 131 14.86 2.52 10.39
C ARG A 131 15.19 3.59 9.35
N GLU A 132 14.18 4.37 8.90
CA GLU A 132 14.42 5.49 7.99
C GLU A 132 15.32 6.55 8.65
N LEU A 133 15.03 6.92 9.89
CA LEU A 133 15.86 7.86 10.65
C LEU A 133 17.31 7.38 10.77
N GLY A 134 17.53 6.09 10.96
CA GLY A 134 18.85 5.47 11.05
C GLY A 134 19.74 5.70 9.81
N VAL A 135 19.15 5.92 8.63
CA VAL A 135 19.89 6.25 7.39
C VAL A 135 20.54 7.63 7.48
N PHE A 136 19.95 8.54 8.24
CA PHE A 136 20.40 9.94 8.37
C PHE A 136 21.27 10.18 9.59
N ARG A 137 21.68 9.14 10.34
CA ARG A 137 22.41 9.26 11.61
C ARG A 137 23.69 10.09 11.51
N THR A 138 24.40 10.03 10.38
CA THR A 138 25.65 10.80 10.18
C THR A 138 25.37 12.30 10.15
N GLY A 139 24.31 12.73 9.47
CA GLY A 139 23.88 14.13 9.41
C GLY A 139 23.28 14.65 10.73
N LEU A 140 23.02 13.75 11.69
CA LEU A 140 22.49 14.06 13.03
C LEU A 140 23.55 13.90 14.14
N ALA A 141 24.85 13.82 13.80
CA ALA A 141 25.89 13.71 14.80
C ALA A 141 25.86 14.92 15.76
N GLY A 142 25.86 14.66 17.07
CA GLY A 142 25.77 15.70 18.11
C GLY A 142 24.39 16.34 18.31
N VAL A 143 23.35 15.83 17.62
CA VAL A 143 21.96 16.29 17.79
C VAL A 143 21.27 15.46 18.88
N ASP A 144 20.75 16.14 19.91
CA ASP A 144 19.84 15.54 20.89
C ASP A 144 18.46 15.35 20.24
N LEU A 145 18.12 14.11 19.90
CA LEU A 145 16.87 13.78 19.21
C LEU A 145 15.63 14.02 20.06
N ASP A 146 15.70 13.90 21.38
CA ASP A 146 14.54 14.14 22.25
C ASP A 146 14.28 15.65 22.36
N ARG A 147 15.32 16.46 22.51
CA ARG A 147 15.23 17.93 22.42
C ARG A 147 14.74 18.38 21.05
N LEU A 148 15.23 17.79 19.96
CA LEU A 148 14.76 18.08 18.61
C LEU A 148 13.26 17.78 18.48
N THR A 149 12.83 16.64 19.01
CA THR A 149 11.42 16.24 18.96
C THR A 149 10.53 17.21 19.74
N ALA A 150 10.94 17.61 20.95
CA ALA A 150 10.21 18.58 21.77
C ALA A 150 10.12 19.93 21.06
N LEU A 151 11.25 20.50 20.62
CA LEU A 151 11.28 21.78 19.92
C LEU A 151 10.44 21.74 18.62
N ALA A 152 10.57 20.68 17.81
CA ALA A 152 9.79 20.54 16.59
C ALA A 152 8.29 20.46 16.89
N ARG A 153 7.88 19.76 17.96
CA ARG A 153 6.49 19.71 18.42
C ARG A 153 5.98 21.09 18.80
N ASP A 154 6.67 21.79 19.67
CA ASP A 154 6.28 23.13 20.12
C ASP A 154 6.10 24.09 18.94
N LEU A 155 7.02 24.06 17.98
CA LEU A 155 6.96 24.88 16.78
C LEU A 155 5.72 24.62 15.90
N VAL A 156 5.42 23.34 15.63
CA VAL A 156 4.31 23.00 14.71
C VAL A 156 2.94 22.99 15.40
N GLU A 157 2.88 22.89 16.74
CA GLU A 157 1.64 22.99 17.52
C GLU A 157 1.27 24.43 17.85
N ALA A 158 2.26 25.35 17.96
CA ALA A 158 2.00 26.78 18.06
C ALA A 158 1.33 27.32 16.79
N GLU A 159 1.85 26.94 15.62
CA GLU A 159 1.25 27.21 14.31
C GLU A 159 1.71 26.16 13.29
N PRO A 160 0.85 25.75 12.32
CA PRO A 160 1.27 24.84 11.28
C PRO A 160 2.44 25.39 10.45
N ARG A 161 3.51 24.58 10.26
CA ARG A 161 4.74 24.98 9.56
C ARG A 161 5.02 24.13 8.34
N THR A 162 5.58 24.76 7.31
CA THR A 162 6.17 24.02 6.19
C THR A 162 7.46 23.32 6.63
N MET A 163 7.84 22.25 5.90
CA MET A 163 9.13 21.58 6.16
C MET A 163 10.33 22.52 6.02
N LYS A 164 10.22 23.56 5.18
CA LYS A 164 11.27 24.58 5.05
C LYS A 164 11.40 25.39 6.33
N GLN A 165 10.30 25.95 6.84
CA GLN A 165 10.30 26.74 8.08
C GLN A 165 10.75 25.92 9.29
N LEU A 166 10.29 24.66 9.38
CA LEU A 166 10.71 23.76 10.45
C LEU A 166 12.21 23.47 10.39
N ARG A 167 12.73 23.18 9.20
CA ARG A 167 14.17 22.96 8.97
C ARG A 167 15.01 24.17 9.34
N GLU A 168 14.59 25.38 8.96
CA GLU A 168 15.31 26.63 9.28
C GLU A 168 15.35 26.87 10.79
N ALA A 169 14.25 26.66 11.50
CA ALA A 169 14.18 26.76 12.95
C ALA A 169 15.06 25.72 13.68
N LEU A 170 15.04 24.46 13.22
CA LEU A 170 15.91 23.43 13.78
C LEU A 170 17.38 23.66 13.50
N LEU A 171 17.71 24.19 12.31
CA LEU A 171 19.10 24.52 11.95
C LEU A 171 19.68 25.65 12.81
N ALA A 172 18.86 26.59 13.29
CA ALA A 172 19.29 27.63 14.22
C ALA A 172 19.77 27.06 15.55
N GLU A 173 19.19 25.94 16.01
CA GLU A 173 19.58 25.25 17.23
C GLU A 173 20.80 24.32 17.01
N TRP A 174 20.89 23.67 15.85
CA TRP A 174 22.01 22.78 15.48
C TRP A 174 22.69 23.23 14.17
N PRO A 175 23.46 24.33 14.16
CA PRO A 175 24.00 24.90 12.93
C PRO A 175 25.01 24.01 12.19
N HIS A 176 25.57 23.02 12.89
CA HIS A 176 26.52 22.03 12.34
C HIS A 176 25.87 20.79 11.74
N ALA A 177 24.55 20.56 11.98
CA ALA A 177 23.85 19.38 11.52
C ALA A 177 23.39 19.52 10.05
N ASP A 178 23.15 18.38 9.38
CA ASP A 178 22.56 18.40 8.04
C ASP A 178 21.09 18.86 8.09
N PRO A 179 20.72 19.92 7.37
CA PRO A 179 19.35 20.46 7.42
C PRO A 179 18.29 19.46 6.94
N GLY A 180 18.64 18.60 5.99
CA GLY A 180 17.76 17.56 5.49
C GLY A 180 17.52 16.47 6.55
N ALA A 181 18.60 16.08 7.24
CA ALA A 181 18.54 15.10 8.33
C ALA A 181 17.69 15.60 9.51
N LEU A 182 17.82 16.88 9.90
CA LEU A 182 16.97 17.50 10.94
C LEU A 182 15.49 17.43 10.58
N ALA A 183 15.15 17.77 9.34
CA ALA A 183 13.77 17.71 8.84
C ALA A 183 13.22 16.28 8.82
N VAL A 184 14.05 15.31 8.40
CA VAL A 184 13.68 13.89 8.43
C VAL A 184 13.49 13.41 9.87
N ALA A 185 14.35 13.80 10.80
CA ALA A 185 14.24 13.45 12.22
C ALA A 185 12.89 13.92 12.79
N ALA A 186 12.53 15.18 12.62
CA ALA A 186 11.23 15.70 13.07
C ALA A 186 10.05 14.89 12.46
N ARG A 187 10.09 14.63 11.15
CA ARG A 187 9.05 13.86 10.45
C ARG A 187 8.98 12.38 10.88
N CYS A 188 10.10 11.78 11.25
CA CYS A 188 10.12 10.38 11.72
C CYS A 188 9.64 10.26 13.17
N ARG A 189 9.98 11.23 14.01
CA ARG A 189 9.66 11.24 15.45
C ARG A 189 8.23 11.72 15.74
N LEU A 190 7.71 12.65 14.96
CA LEU A 190 6.38 13.22 15.16
C LEU A 190 5.34 12.67 14.15
N PRO A 191 4.09 12.49 14.56
CA PRO A 191 2.97 12.14 13.68
C PRO A 191 2.45 13.39 12.95
N LEU A 192 3.22 13.91 11.98
CA LEU A 192 2.89 15.15 11.29
C LEU A 192 1.83 14.94 10.23
N VAL A 193 0.70 15.63 10.34
CA VAL A 193 -0.38 15.70 9.34
C VAL A 193 -0.24 16.96 8.50
N GLN A 194 -0.67 16.87 7.23
CA GLN A 194 -0.83 18.02 6.35
C GLN A 194 -2.17 18.69 6.63
N VAL A 195 -2.15 20.00 6.94
CA VAL A 195 -3.38 20.75 7.20
C VAL A 195 -4.08 21.18 5.91
N THR A 196 -5.40 21.34 5.97
CA THR A 196 -6.17 21.93 4.88
C THR A 196 -5.80 23.42 4.70
N PRO A 197 -5.97 24.03 3.52
CA PRO A 197 -6.71 23.52 2.35
C PRO A 197 -5.92 22.53 1.48
N ARG A 198 -4.65 22.21 1.80
CA ARG A 198 -3.91 21.20 1.06
C ARG A 198 -4.60 19.84 1.11
N GLY A 199 -4.92 19.30 -0.05
CA GLY A 199 -5.61 18.02 -0.17
C GLY A 199 -7.08 18.12 -0.57
N LEU A 200 -7.73 19.27 -0.40
CA LEU A 200 -9.11 19.50 -0.86
C LEU A 200 -9.18 19.54 -2.39
N TRP A 201 -10.24 19.00 -2.96
CA TRP A 201 -10.46 19.00 -4.40
C TRP A 201 -10.53 20.42 -4.96
N GLY A 202 -9.83 20.66 -6.06
CA GLY A 202 -9.80 21.95 -6.72
C GLY A 202 -9.16 23.09 -5.91
N ARG A 203 -8.59 22.82 -4.71
CA ARG A 203 -7.94 23.83 -3.89
C ARG A 203 -6.41 23.69 -3.93
N SER A 204 -5.74 24.83 -4.03
CA SER A 204 -4.30 24.93 -3.83
C SER A 204 -3.98 25.26 -2.37
N GLY A 205 -2.76 24.92 -1.92
CA GLY A 205 -2.31 25.24 -0.58
C GLY A 205 -0.87 24.78 -0.36
N GLN A 206 -0.14 25.47 0.50
CA GLN A 206 1.18 25.02 0.92
C GLN A 206 1.07 23.75 1.77
N VAL A 207 2.12 22.94 1.75
CA VAL A 207 2.26 21.79 2.66
C VAL A 207 2.68 22.32 4.02
N ALA A 208 1.73 22.73 4.85
CA ALA A 208 1.94 23.05 6.26
C ALA A 208 1.56 21.85 7.14
N LEU A 209 2.29 21.66 8.23
CA LEU A 209 2.27 20.49 9.08
C LEU A 209 2.03 20.88 10.53
N THR A 210 1.22 20.08 11.23
CA THR A 210 1.12 20.07 12.68
C THR A 210 1.03 18.62 13.16
N THR A 211 1.05 18.37 14.49
CA THR A 211 0.88 17.02 15.01
C THR A 211 -0.55 16.52 14.80
N ALA A 212 -0.71 15.20 14.67
CA ALA A 212 -2.03 14.57 14.54
C ALA A 212 -2.88 14.86 15.79
N GLU A 213 -2.27 14.83 16.97
CA GLU A 213 -2.93 15.08 18.25
C GLU A 213 -3.48 16.51 18.31
N ARG A 214 -2.67 17.50 17.91
CA ARG A 214 -3.09 18.91 17.86
C ARG A 214 -4.22 19.12 16.85
N TRP A 215 -4.09 18.50 15.67
CA TRP A 215 -5.05 18.65 14.58
C TRP A 215 -6.41 18.00 14.88
N LEU A 216 -6.37 16.79 15.47
CA LEU A 216 -7.56 16.01 15.76
C LEU A 216 -8.18 16.31 17.15
N GLY A 217 -7.46 17.04 18.01
CA GLY A 217 -7.92 17.35 19.37
C GLY A 217 -7.96 16.14 20.32
N ARG A 218 -7.25 15.05 19.99
CA ARG A 218 -7.19 13.82 20.79
C ARG A 218 -5.84 13.13 20.65
N ALA A 219 -5.37 12.52 21.74
CA ALA A 219 -4.09 11.80 21.75
C ALA A 219 -4.17 10.48 20.97
N ALA A 220 -3.04 10.06 20.41
CA ALA A 220 -2.88 8.71 19.89
C ALA A 220 -2.90 7.71 21.06
N GLY A 221 -3.56 6.57 20.86
CA GLY A 221 -3.47 5.43 21.77
C GLY A 221 -2.12 4.68 21.62
N PRO A 222 -1.93 3.60 22.40
CA PRO A 222 -0.83 2.69 22.17
C PRO A 222 -0.91 2.07 20.77
N ALA A 223 0.23 1.61 20.24
CA ALA A 223 0.24 0.87 18.98
C ALA A 223 -0.70 -0.35 19.09
N PRO A 224 -1.57 -0.58 18.10
CA PRO A 224 -2.45 -1.74 18.10
C PRO A 224 -1.63 -3.03 18.01
N ALA A 225 -2.19 -4.13 18.48
CA ALA A 225 -1.60 -5.44 18.24
C ALA A 225 -1.52 -5.72 16.73
N PRO A 226 -0.42 -6.24 16.22
CA PRO A 226 -0.26 -6.53 14.79
C PRO A 226 -1.38 -7.42 14.23
N GLU A 227 -1.96 -8.30 15.04
CA GLU A 227 -3.02 -9.23 14.67
C GLU A 227 -4.28 -8.53 14.16
N GLU A 228 -4.69 -7.44 14.78
CA GLU A 228 -5.84 -6.66 14.33
C GLU A 228 -5.61 -6.11 12.93
N THR A 229 -4.41 -5.57 12.71
CA THR A 229 -4.03 -5.05 11.37
C THR A 229 -3.90 -6.19 10.34
N VAL A 230 -3.43 -7.39 10.74
CA VAL A 230 -3.41 -8.58 9.85
C VAL A 230 -4.82 -8.93 9.39
N LEU A 231 -5.79 -8.98 10.29
CA LEU A 231 -7.18 -9.31 9.93
C LEU A 231 -7.77 -8.25 8.98
N ARG A 232 -7.57 -6.97 9.25
CA ARG A 232 -7.99 -5.88 8.37
C ARG A 232 -7.29 -5.92 7.01
N TYR A 233 -5.99 -6.21 6.99
CA TYR A 233 -5.24 -6.37 5.74
C TYR A 233 -5.81 -7.53 4.92
N LEU A 234 -6.07 -8.70 5.51
CA LEU A 234 -6.66 -9.83 4.80
C LEU A 234 -8.08 -9.52 4.30
N ALA A 235 -8.87 -8.75 5.05
CA ALA A 235 -10.21 -8.32 4.62
C ALA A 235 -10.15 -7.44 3.36
N ALA A 236 -9.14 -6.58 3.22
CA ALA A 236 -9.00 -5.64 2.11
C ALA A 236 -8.17 -6.19 0.93
N PHE A 237 -7.23 -7.12 1.17
CA PHE A 237 -6.21 -7.52 0.19
C PHE A 237 -6.01 -9.04 0.06
N GLY A 238 -6.61 -9.85 0.94
CA GLY A 238 -6.45 -11.31 0.91
C GLY A 238 -7.03 -11.98 -0.36
N PRO A 239 -6.73 -13.26 -0.56
CA PRO A 239 -5.77 -14.11 0.15
C PRO A 239 -4.33 -13.62 -0.01
N ALA A 240 -3.52 -13.64 1.05
CA ALA A 240 -2.19 -13.05 1.01
C ALA A 240 -1.17 -13.81 1.90
N SER A 241 0.10 -13.71 1.53
CA SER A 241 1.22 -14.23 2.32
C SER A 241 1.68 -13.21 3.38
N VAL A 242 2.43 -13.69 4.37
CA VAL A 242 3.14 -12.83 5.32
C VAL A 242 4.00 -11.80 4.60
N LYS A 243 4.70 -12.21 3.52
CA LYS A 243 5.54 -11.33 2.71
C LYS A 243 4.75 -10.22 2.02
N ASP A 244 3.54 -10.53 1.57
CA ASP A 244 2.66 -9.53 0.95
C ASP A 244 2.32 -8.41 1.95
N MET A 245 1.86 -8.76 3.14
CA MET A 245 1.56 -7.77 4.17
C MET A 245 2.80 -6.98 4.62
N GLN A 246 3.94 -7.64 4.79
CA GLN A 246 5.19 -6.95 5.11
C GLN A 246 5.58 -5.93 4.03
N THR A 247 5.39 -6.28 2.75
CA THR A 247 5.61 -5.38 1.61
C THR A 247 4.63 -4.21 1.62
N TRP A 248 3.34 -4.48 1.85
CA TRP A 248 2.31 -3.45 1.94
C TRP A 248 2.55 -2.47 3.09
N ALA A 249 2.85 -2.98 4.28
CA ALA A 249 3.00 -2.15 5.47
C ALA A 249 4.38 -1.44 5.57
N GLY A 250 5.41 -1.98 4.91
CA GLY A 250 6.81 -1.60 5.16
C GLY A 250 7.34 -2.10 6.50
N LEU A 251 6.68 -3.11 7.07
CA LEU A 251 7.06 -3.75 8.33
C LEU A 251 7.82 -5.06 8.10
N THR A 252 8.40 -5.58 9.16
CA THR A 252 9.07 -6.89 9.21
C THR A 252 8.59 -7.69 10.41
N ARG A 253 8.94 -8.99 10.47
CA ARG A 253 8.66 -9.86 11.62
C ARG A 253 7.18 -10.06 11.93
N LEU A 254 6.32 -10.07 10.90
CA LEU A 254 4.88 -10.31 11.07
C LEU A 254 4.51 -11.80 11.12
N LYS A 255 5.47 -12.71 10.91
CA LYS A 255 5.19 -14.16 10.88
C LYS A 255 4.49 -14.63 12.15
N ASP A 256 4.99 -14.23 13.31
CA ASP A 256 4.43 -14.68 14.60
C ASP A 256 2.98 -14.20 14.81
N ALA A 257 2.62 -13.02 14.30
CA ALA A 257 1.23 -12.53 14.34
C ALA A 257 0.31 -13.39 13.46
N PHE A 258 0.76 -13.79 12.26
CA PHE A 258 0.02 -14.72 11.41
C PHE A 258 -0.11 -16.11 12.05
N GLU A 259 0.95 -16.63 12.69
CA GLU A 259 0.89 -17.93 13.37
C GLU A 259 -0.07 -17.92 14.57
N ARG A 260 -0.11 -16.85 15.35
CA ARG A 260 -1.11 -16.72 16.42
C ARG A 260 -2.56 -16.67 15.89
N LEU A 261 -2.74 -16.10 14.70
CA LEU A 261 -4.06 -16.04 14.04
C LEU A 261 -4.41 -17.31 13.25
N ARG A 262 -3.47 -18.23 13.01
CA ARG A 262 -3.68 -19.44 12.18
C ARG A 262 -4.97 -20.20 12.51
N PRO A 263 -5.38 -20.42 13.78
CA PRO A 263 -6.63 -21.10 14.08
C PRO A 263 -7.90 -20.38 13.61
N ARG A 264 -7.80 -19.09 13.26
CA ARG A 264 -8.89 -18.23 12.79
C ARG A 264 -8.85 -17.97 11.28
N LEU A 265 -7.84 -18.51 10.59
CA LEU A 265 -7.58 -18.24 9.18
C LEU A 265 -7.73 -19.52 8.35
N LEU A 266 -8.11 -19.38 7.10
CA LEU A 266 -7.97 -20.41 6.10
C LEU A 266 -6.56 -20.33 5.47
N ALA A 267 -5.99 -21.49 5.17
CA ALA A 267 -4.73 -21.60 4.46
C ALA A 267 -4.94 -22.09 3.03
N PHE A 268 -4.28 -21.45 2.08
CA PHE A 268 -4.23 -21.78 0.67
C PHE A 268 -2.76 -21.83 0.21
N ARG A 269 -2.54 -22.26 -1.02
CA ARG A 269 -1.26 -22.08 -1.72
C ARG A 269 -1.49 -21.36 -3.04
N ASP A 270 -0.54 -20.55 -3.47
CA ASP A 270 -0.53 -20.09 -4.85
C ASP A 270 0.02 -21.19 -5.79
N HIS A 271 -0.01 -20.94 -7.10
CA HIS A 271 0.51 -21.85 -8.13
C HIS A 271 2.03 -22.09 -8.05
N LYS A 272 2.76 -21.32 -7.23
CA LYS A 272 4.21 -21.46 -6.94
C LYS A 272 4.45 -22.18 -5.60
N GLY A 273 3.39 -22.61 -4.91
CA GLY A 273 3.47 -23.26 -3.61
C GLY A 273 3.61 -22.33 -2.41
N VAL A 274 3.55 -21.01 -2.60
CA VAL A 274 3.60 -20.04 -1.50
C VAL A 274 2.34 -20.13 -0.65
N GLU A 275 2.49 -20.23 0.66
CA GLU A 275 1.37 -20.24 1.61
C GLU A 275 0.69 -18.87 1.65
N LEU A 276 -0.65 -18.90 1.56
CA LEU A 276 -1.51 -17.75 1.63
C LEU A 276 -2.52 -17.94 2.75
N PHE A 277 -2.78 -16.87 3.48
CA PHE A 277 -3.78 -16.82 4.55
C PHE A 277 -4.99 -16.04 4.10
N ASP A 278 -6.16 -16.41 4.61
CA ASP A 278 -7.40 -15.75 4.30
C ASP A 278 -8.40 -15.80 5.45
N LEU A 279 -9.36 -14.90 5.44
CA LEU A 279 -10.49 -14.93 6.37
C LEU A 279 -11.53 -15.96 5.89
N PRO A 280 -12.18 -16.71 6.81
CA PRO A 280 -13.19 -17.71 6.44
C PRO A 280 -14.31 -17.16 5.55
N ASP A 281 -14.89 -16.03 5.93
CA ASP A 281 -16.07 -15.44 5.30
C ASP A 281 -15.77 -14.39 4.22
N ALA A 282 -14.48 -14.17 3.88
CA ALA A 282 -14.11 -13.18 2.89
C ALA A 282 -14.45 -13.65 1.46
N PRO A 283 -14.84 -12.75 0.55
CA PRO A 283 -15.30 -13.13 -0.78
C PRO A 283 -14.19 -13.75 -1.63
N ARG A 284 -14.48 -14.90 -2.23
CA ARG A 284 -13.68 -15.61 -3.22
C ARG A 284 -14.56 -15.95 -4.42
N PRO A 285 -14.86 -14.95 -5.27
CA PRO A 285 -15.71 -15.19 -6.44
C PRO A 285 -15.10 -16.21 -7.40
N ASP A 286 -15.96 -16.79 -8.24
CA ASP A 286 -15.52 -17.65 -9.33
C ASP A 286 -14.47 -16.92 -10.20
N PRO A 287 -13.40 -17.61 -10.65
CA PRO A 287 -12.39 -17.02 -11.53
C PRO A 287 -12.96 -16.42 -12.82
N ASP A 288 -14.08 -16.92 -13.31
CA ASP A 288 -14.73 -16.43 -14.53
C ASP A 288 -15.70 -15.26 -14.29
N THR A 289 -15.87 -14.84 -13.04
CA THR A 289 -16.63 -13.61 -12.72
C THR A 289 -16.15 -12.46 -13.58
N PRO A 290 -17.02 -11.73 -14.32
CA PRO A 290 -16.64 -10.59 -15.12
C PRO A 290 -16.00 -9.49 -14.29
N ALA A 291 -14.93 -8.86 -14.81
CA ALA A 291 -14.27 -7.72 -14.21
C ALA A 291 -14.27 -6.54 -15.18
N PRO A 292 -15.15 -5.54 -14.99
CA PRO A 292 -15.26 -4.43 -15.90
C PRO A 292 -13.98 -3.56 -15.88
N PRO A 293 -13.74 -2.76 -16.94
CA PRO A 293 -12.61 -1.83 -16.96
C PRO A 293 -12.61 -0.90 -15.76
N ARG A 294 -11.40 -0.52 -15.29
CA ARG A 294 -11.23 0.47 -14.21
C ARG A 294 -10.04 1.38 -14.50
N PHE A 295 -10.26 2.67 -14.35
CA PHE A 295 -9.21 3.67 -14.34
C PHE A 295 -8.73 3.89 -12.91
N LEU A 296 -7.47 3.54 -12.64
CA LEU A 296 -6.86 3.65 -11.32
C LEU A 296 -5.81 4.77 -11.32
N PRO A 297 -5.68 5.53 -10.21
CA PRO A 297 -4.66 6.56 -10.09
C PRO A 297 -3.25 5.96 -9.98
N GLU A 298 -2.25 6.82 -10.04
CA GLU A 298 -0.89 6.49 -9.64
C GLU A 298 -0.85 6.05 -8.16
N TYR A 299 -0.04 5.05 -7.86
CA TYR A 299 0.11 4.48 -6.51
C TYR A 299 -1.17 3.88 -5.92
N ASP A 300 -2.10 3.42 -6.76
CA ASP A 300 -3.30 2.75 -6.27
C ASP A 300 -2.94 1.52 -5.41
N ASN A 301 -3.69 1.31 -4.34
CA ASN A 301 -3.51 0.23 -3.37
C ASN A 301 -3.39 -1.14 -4.04
N LEU A 302 -4.18 -1.41 -5.08
CA LEU A 302 -4.18 -2.68 -5.81
C LEU A 302 -2.79 -3.08 -6.32
N LEU A 303 -2.00 -2.09 -6.78
CA LEU A 303 -0.67 -2.31 -7.35
C LEU A 303 0.46 -2.28 -6.30
N LEU A 304 0.15 -1.99 -5.03
CA LEU A 304 1.13 -1.83 -3.96
C LEU A 304 0.99 -2.85 -2.83
N SER A 305 -0.09 -3.64 -2.83
CA SER A 305 -0.49 -4.43 -1.68
C SER A 305 0.13 -5.81 -1.59
N HIS A 306 0.86 -6.25 -2.61
CA HIS A 306 1.46 -7.58 -2.67
C HIS A 306 2.92 -7.54 -3.11
N ALA A 307 3.72 -8.46 -2.60
CA ALA A 307 5.09 -8.67 -3.04
C ALA A 307 5.12 -9.27 -4.45
N ASP A 308 4.27 -10.26 -4.71
CA ASP A 308 4.00 -10.80 -6.05
C ASP A 308 2.73 -10.15 -6.64
N ARG A 309 2.91 -9.36 -7.68
CA ARG A 309 1.83 -8.62 -8.34
C ARG A 309 1.25 -9.34 -9.55
N THR A 310 1.66 -10.57 -9.82
CA THR A 310 1.23 -11.32 -11.03
C THR A 310 -0.26 -11.59 -11.06
N ARG A 311 -0.94 -11.54 -9.89
CA ARG A 311 -2.40 -11.58 -9.80
C ARG A 311 -3.11 -10.39 -10.49
N VAL A 312 -2.42 -9.27 -10.74
CA VAL A 312 -2.96 -8.06 -11.40
C VAL A 312 -2.10 -7.64 -12.58
N VAL A 313 -0.79 -7.83 -12.50
CA VAL A 313 0.18 -7.40 -13.52
C VAL A 313 0.68 -8.62 -14.29
N PRO A 314 0.25 -8.83 -15.54
CA PRO A 314 0.78 -9.89 -16.38
C PRO A 314 2.31 -9.83 -16.49
N ALA A 315 2.98 -10.98 -16.53
CA ALA A 315 4.44 -11.06 -16.49
C ALA A 315 5.13 -10.20 -17.59
N GLY A 316 4.57 -10.19 -18.80
CA GLY A 316 5.07 -9.39 -19.92
C GLY A 316 4.89 -7.88 -19.77
N LEU A 317 4.12 -7.43 -18.77
CA LEU A 317 3.85 -6.00 -18.51
C LEU A 317 4.54 -5.49 -17.25
N LYS A 318 5.39 -6.31 -16.62
CA LYS A 318 6.15 -5.92 -15.44
C LYS A 318 6.99 -4.66 -15.73
N GLY A 319 6.83 -3.63 -14.90
CA GLY A 319 7.56 -2.36 -15.04
C GLY A 319 6.90 -1.34 -15.98
N ARG A 320 5.92 -1.72 -16.82
CA ARG A 320 5.31 -0.77 -17.77
C ARG A 320 4.40 0.29 -17.10
N SER A 321 3.97 0.07 -15.88
CA SER A 321 3.17 1.04 -15.10
C SER A 321 4.00 2.06 -14.31
N ARG A 322 5.33 2.12 -14.52
CA ARG A 322 6.21 3.04 -13.78
C ARG A 322 7.48 3.36 -14.56
N GLN A 323 8.09 4.50 -14.26
CA GLN A 323 9.43 4.87 -14.70
C GLN A 323 10.21 5.39 -13.48
N GLY A 324 11.31 4.71 -13.15
CA GLY A 324 12.01 5.00 -11.90
C GLY A 324 11.09 4.91 -10.69
N ASN A 325 10.99 5.98 -9.93
CA ASN A 325 10.11 6.10 -8.76
C ASN A 325 8.71 6.64 -9.09
N GLN A 326 8.47 7.08 -10.32
CA GLN A 326 7.17 7.59 -10.74
C GLN A 326 6.27 6.46 -11.22
N ALA A 327 5.09 6.33 -10.61
CA ALA A 327 4.03 5.45 -11.09
C ALA A 327 3.10 6.21 -12.03
N TYR A 328 2.60 5.51 -13.05
CA TYR A 328 1.57 6.02 -13.94
C TYR A 328 0.18 5.65 -13.44
N ARG A 329 -0.81 6.42 -13.86
CA ARG A 329 -2.22 6.06 -13.74
C ARG A 329 -2.48 4.87 -14.66
N THR A 330 -3.22 3.87 -14.17
CA THR A 330 -3.32 2.57 -14.84
C THR A 330 -4.74 2.25 -15.27
N LEU A 331 -4.87 1.55 -16.41
CA LEU A 331 -6.12 0.98 -16.90
C LEU A 331 -6.10 -0.52 -16.63
N LEU A 332 -7.17 -1.03 -16.02
CA LEU A 332 -7.47 -2.46 -15.94
C LEU A 332 -8.51 -2.83 -17.00
N VAL A 333 -8.31 -3.98 -17.64
CA VAL A 333 -9.30 -4.68 -18.49
C VAL A 333 -9.35 -6.13 -18.03
N ASP A 334 -10.55 -6.66 -17.84
CA ASP A 334 -10.76 -7.98 -17.24
C ASP A 334 -10.00 -8.18 -15.92
N GLY A 335 -9.83 -7.09 -15.15
CA GLY A 335 -9.14 -7.09 -13.86
C GLY A 335 -7.62 -7.10 -13.92
N PHE A 336 -7.01 -7.10 -15.10
CA PHE A 336 -5.56 -7.08 -15.26
C PHE A 336 -5.08 -5.75 -15.84
N LEU A 337 -3.84 -5.39 -15.52
CA LEU A 337 -3.17 -4.22 -16.10
C LEU A 337 -3.14 -4.36 -17.63
N ALA A 338 -3.75 -3.39 -18.32
CA ALA A 338 -3.87 -3.38 -19.77
C ALA A 338 -3.41 -2.09 -20.42
N GLY A 339 -3.12 -1.04 -19.66
CA GLY A 339 -2.69 0.24 -20.20
C GLY A 339 -2.37 1.27 -19.13
N VAL A 340 -2.04 2.46 -19.58
CA VAL A 340 -1.89 3.66 -18.76
C VAL A 340 -2.77 4.77 -19.31
N TRP A 341 -3.03 5.80 -18.50
CA TRP A 341 -3.84 6.94 -18.90
C TRP A 341 -3.36 8.23 -18.26
N THR A 342 -3.74 9.33 -18.85
CA THR A 342 -3.51 10.68 -18.33
C THR A 342 -4.65 11.61 -18.70
N LEU A 343 -4.67 12.80 -18.11
CA LEU A 343 -5.54 13.91 -18.50
C LEU A 343 -4.65 14.99 -19.12
N GLU A 344 -4.89 15.32 -20.36
CA GLU A 344 -4.15 16.32 -21.13
C GLU A 344 -5.14 17.27 -21.78
N GLU A 345 -5.02 18.57 -21.52
CA GLU A 345 -5.84 19.60 -22.14
C GLU A 345 -7.37 19.33 -22.11
N GLY A 346 -7.82 18.72 -20.99
CA GLY A 346 -9.23 18.34 -20.82
C GLY A 346 -9.64 17.01 -21.43
N ALA A 347 -8.74 16.33 -22.17
CA ALA A 347 -8.99 15.02 -22.75
C ALA A 347 -8.46 13.89 -21.83
N LEU A 348 -9.18 12.77 -21.78
CA LEU A 348 -8.67 11.50 -21.25
C LEU A 348 -7.88 10.79 -22.35
N VAL A 349 -6.56 10.76 -22.22
CA VAL A 349 -5.68 10.04 -23.14
C VAL A 349 -5.39 8.65 -22.59
N ILE A 350 -5.64 7.60 -23.37
CA ILE A 350 -5.49 6.19 -23.01
C ILE A 350 -4.47 5.54 -23.90
N GLU A 351 -3.39 4.99 -23.33
CA GLU A 351 -2.40 4.16 -24.02
C GLU A 351 -2.58 2.68 -23.62
N PRO A 352 -3.25 1.86 -24.42
CA PRO A 352 -3.31 0.41 -24.19
C PRO A 352 -1.93 -0.21 -24.44
N PHE A 353 -1.60 -1.25 -23.65
CA PHE A 353 -0.34 -2.00 -23.85
C PHE A 353 -0.42 -3.08 -24.94
N GLY A 354 -1.58 -3.27 -25.51
CA GLY A 354 -1.85 -4.20 -26.59
C GLY A 354 -3.13 -3.79 -27.33
N THR A 355 -3.54 -4.58 -28.29
CA THR A 355 -4.78 -4.32 -29.05
C THR A 355 -5.99 -4.62 -28.19
N LEU A 356 -6.89 -3.65 -28.04
CA LEU A 356 -8.22 -3.85 -27.46
C LEU A 356 -9.19 -4.27 -28.57
N GLY A 357 -9.94 -5.35 -28.33
CA GLY A 357 -11.07 -5.73 -29.20
C GLY A 357 -12.15 -4.65 -29.19
N LYS A 358 -13.05 -4.69 -30.20
CA LYS A 358 -14.12 -3.68 -30.34
C LYS A 358 -14.97 -3.53 -29.07
N ALA A 359 -15.40 -4.64 -28.48
CA ALA A 359 -16.20 -4.64 -27.26
C ALA A 359 -15.43 -4.05 -26.07
N GLN A 360 -14.18 -4.47 -25.87
CA GLN A 360 -13.33 -3.93 -24.79
C GLN A 360 -13.10 -2.41 -24.96
N ARG A 361 -12.90 -1.96 -26.19
CA ARG A 361 -12.72 -0.52 -26.46
C ARG A 361 -13.98 0.27 -26.11
N GLN A 362 -15.17 -0.26 -26.43
CA GLN A 362 -16.46 0.34 -26.06
C GLN A 362 -16.63 0.41 -24.54
N GLU A 363 -16.35 -0.69 -23.82
CA GLU A 363 -16.43 -0.72 -22.35
C GLU A 363 -15.44 0.26 -21.69
N VAL A 364 -14.21 0.33 -22.20
CA VAL A 364 -13.18 1.27 -21.71
C VAL A 364 -13.63 2.72 -21.95
N THR A 365 -14.21 3.02 -23.12
CA THR A 365 -14.74 4.36 -23.43
C THR A 365 -15.87 4.72 -22.47
N ALA A 366 -16.85 3.85 -22.29
CA ALA A 366 -17.97 4.07 -21.37
C ALA A 366 -17.52 4.29 -19.92
N GLU A 367 -16.54 3.52 -19.45
CA GLU A 367 -15.95 3.71 -18.11
C GLU A 367 -15.17 5.04 -18.00
N GLY A 368 -14.49 5.46 -19.08
CA GLY A 368 -13.82 6.76 -19.16
C GLY A 368 -14.81 7.92 -19.07
N GLU A 369 -15.91 7.87 -19.83
CA GLU A 369 -17.00 8.84 -19.80
C GLU A 369 -17.59 8.96 -18.38
N ARG A 370 -17.88 7.82 -17.75
CA ARG A 370 -18.36 7.78 -16.37
C ARG A 370 -17.36 8.41 -15.39
N MET A 371 -16.08 8.09 -15.50
CA MET A 371 -15.05 8.68 -14.64
C MET A 371 -14.97 10.19 -14.80
N LEU A 372 -14.99 10.69 -16.04
CA LEU A 372 -14.95 12.11 -16.32
C LEU A 372 -16.22 12.83 -15.79
N ALA A 373 -17.39 12.23 -15.98
CA ALA A 373 -18.65 12.78 -15.47
C ALA A 373 -18.66 12.92 -13.94
N VAL A 374 -18.03 11.99 -13.22
CA VAL A 374 -17.89 12.05 -11.76
C VAL A 374 -16.85 13.08 -11.32
N MET A 375 -15.71 13.14 -12.01
CA MET A 375 -14.58 13.95 -11.56
C MET A 375 -14.61 15.38 -12.09
N TYR A 376 -15.23 15.60 -13.23
CA TYR A 376 -15.29 16.89 -13.94
C TYR A 376 -16.65 17.07 -14.62
N PRO A 377 -17.76 17.15 -13.85
CA PRO A 377 -19.12 17.15 -14.40
C PRO A 377 -19.39 18.31 -15.37
N GLU A 378 -18.74 19.46 -15.16
CA GLU A 378 -18.92 20.67 -15.97
C GLU A 378 -17.99 20.75 -17.20
N ALA A 379 -17.05 19.81 -17.34
CA ALA A 379 -16.08 19.85 -18.45
C ALA A 379 -16.59 19.07 -19.68
N ALA A 380 -16.14 19.47 -20.86
CA ALA A 380 -16.31 18.63 -22.04
C ALA A 380 -15.49 17.33 -21.90
N HIS A 381 -16.11 16.20 -22.18
CA HIS A 381 -15.49 14.90 -22.06
C HIS A 381 -14.97 14.44 -23.41
N ASP A 382 -13.66 14.55 -23.63
CA ASP A 382 -12.98 14.01 -24.81
C ASP A 382 -12.15 12.80 -24.41
N ILE A 383 -12.22 11.72 -25.19
CA ILE A 383 -11.50 10.46 -24.95
C ILE A 383 -10.70 10.09 -26.17
N ARG A 384 -9.38 10.01 -26.00
CA ARG A 384 -8.42 9.70 -27.06
C ARG A 384 -7.64 8.43 -26.74
N PHE A 385 -7.50 7.59 -27.75
CA PHE A 385 -6.56 6.45 -27.66
C PHE A 385 -5.27 6.86 -28.39
N GLY A 386 -4.16 6.86 -27.66
CA GLY A 386 -2.87 7.32 -28.16
C GLY A 386 -1.76 7.06 -27.17
N THR A 387 -0.59 7.64 -27.40
CA THR A 387 0.57 7.52 -26.51
C THR A 387 0.46 8.53 -25.38
N VAL A 388 0.62 8.07 -24.14
CA VAL A 388 0.66 8.93 -22.95
C VAL A 388 2.03 9.59 -22.85
N VAL A 389 2.06 10.92 -22.80
CA VAL A 389 3.29 11.67 -22.59
C VAL A 389 3.82 11.41 -21.18
N ARG A 390 4.97 10.81 -21.09
CA ARG A 390 5.64 10.44 -19.83
C ARG A 390 6.58 11.57 -19.44
N ARG A 391 6.10 12.45 -18.57
CA ARG A 391 6.87 13.58 -18.03
C ARG A 391 7.58 13.22 -16.75
#